data_cde99920875d4d6f9783c0bc6e5a8a97
#
_entry.id   cde99920875d4d6f9783c0bc6e5a8a97
#
_cell.length_a   1.000
_cell.length_b   1.000
_cell.length_c   1.000
_cell.angle_alpha   90.00
_cell.angle_beta   90.00
_cell.angle_gamma   90.00
#
_symmetry.space_group_name_H-M   'P 1'
#
loop_
_entity.id
_entity.type
_entity.pdbx_description
1 polymer ?
#
loop_
_entity_poly.entity_id
_entity_poly.type
_entity_poly.pdbx_seq_one_letter_code
_entity_poly.pdbx_strand_id
1 'polypeptide(L)'
;MKRIRKFLFRFFALAMLAMLVAGSVLGGFGYKMYHDALAEQHLDEKVAEIQADPDYTTLAEIPAIYLEAVVAVEDHRFEHHFGIDLIAIGRAAWSNLTSWSLREGGSTITQQLAKNLYFTQEKSFIRKI
;
A
#
# COMPACT_ATOMS: atom_id res chain seq x y z
N MET A 1 23.66 -26.16 27.91
CA MET A 1 23.42 -24.73 27.69
C MET A 1 24.12 -24.15 26.44
N LYS A 2 25.41 -24.34 26.19
CA LYS A 2 26.14 -23.78 25.03
C LYS A 2 25.63 -24.28 23.66
N ARG A 3 25.17 -25.54 23.53
CA ARG A 3 24.61 -26.09 22.27
C ARG A 3 23.27 -25.50 21.93
N ILE A 4 22.36 -25.32 22.89
CA ILE A 4 21.04 -24.70 22.70
C ILE A 4 21.18 -23.24 22.24
N ARG A 5 22.10 -22.48 22.89
CA ARG A 5 22.36 -21.08 22.50
C ARG A 5 22.91 -20.98 21.07
N LYS A 6 23.79 -21.87 20.64
CA LYS A 6 24.28 -21.93 19.26
C LYS A 6 23.18 -22.30 18.28
N PHE A 7 22.28 -23.22 18.65
CA PHE A 7 21.17 -23.62 17.84
C PHE A 7 20.17 -22.42 17.64
N LEU A 8 19.77 -21.78 18.73
CA LEU A 8 18.91 -20.61 18.70
C LEU A 8 19.53 -19.47 17.86
N PHE A 9 20.82 -19.19 18.05
CA PHE A 9 21.50 -18.17 17.24
C PHE A 9 21.48 -18.49 15.75
N ARG A 10 21.75 -19.74 15.36
CA ARG A 10 21.68 -20.17 13.95
C ARG A 10 20.28 -20.10 13.41
N PHE A 11 19.27 -20.48 14.17
CA PHE A 11 17.88 -20.38 13.79
C PHE A 11 17.47 -18.92 13.53
N PHE A 12 17.78 -18.01 14.46
CA PHE A 12 17.49 -16.59 14.27
C PHE A 12 18.27 -15.97 13.11
N ALA A 13 19.53 -16.35 12.92
CA ALA A 13 20.33 -15.88 11.79
C ALA A 13 19.73 -16.33 10.44
N LEU A 14 19.31 -17.59 10.34
CA LEU A 14 18.65 -18.10 9.14
C LEU A 14 17.28 -17.45 8.90
N ALA A 15 16.49 -17.25 9.96
CA ALA A 15 15.20 -16.56 9.86
C ALA A 15 15.38 -15.10 9.38
N MET A 16 16.38 -14.41 9.93
CA MET A 16 16.70 -13.04 9.50
C MET A 16 17.20 -13.01 8.05
N LEU A 17 18.04 -13.94 7.63
CA LEU A 17 18.50 -14.05 6.25
C LEU A 17 17.33 -14.33 5.31
N ALA A 18 16.44 -15.24 5.66
CA ALA A 18 15.24 -15.54 4.88
C ALA A 18 14.33 -14.31 4.74
N MET A 19 14.18 -13.53 5.81
CA MET A 19 13.40 -12.29 5.81
C MET A 19 14.05 -11.21 4.91
N LEU A 20 15.37 -11.08 4.95
CA LEU A 20 16.11 -10.16 4.07
C LEU A 20 15.98 -10.57 2.59
N VAL A 21 16.10 -11.85 2.28
CA VAL A 21 15.93 -12.37 0.91
C VAL A 21 14.50 -12.12 0.44
N ALA A 22 13.50 -12.47 1.24
CA ALA A 22 12.10 -12.22 0.91
C ALA A 22 11.81 -10.71 0.70
N GLY A 23 12.32 -9.86 1.57
CA GLY A 23 12.21 -8.41 1.45
C GLY A 23 12.87 -7.88 0.17
N SER A 24 14.04 -8.39 -0.20
CA SER A 24 14.74 -8.01 -1.43
C SER A 24 13.98 -8.44 -2.68
N VAL A 25 13.40 -9.66 -2.68
CA VAL A 25 12.59 -10.17 -3.79
C VAL A 25 11.32 -9.35 -3.95
N LEU A 26 10.61 -9.09 -2.85
CA LEU A 26 9.38 -8.27 -2.87
C LEU A 26 9.68 -6.82 -3.29
N GLY A 27 10.78 -6.24 -2.78
CA GLY A 27 11.22 -4.91 -3.17
C GLY A 27 11.59 -4.82 -4.65
N GLY A 28 12.30 -5.81 -5.18
CA GLY A 28 12.64 -5.89 -6.61
C GLY A 28 11.41 -6.05 -7.50
N PHE A 29 10.44 -6.86 -7.06
CA PHE A 29 9.18 -7.00 -7.77
C PHE A 29 8.36 -5.70 -7.74
N GLY A 30 8.26 -5.04 -6.57
CA GLY A 30 7.58 -3.75 -6.44
C GLY A 30 8.24 -2.66 -7.28
N TYR A 31 9.58 -2.61 -7.32
CA TYR A 31 10.32 -1.68 -8.16
C TYR A 31 10.04 -1.92 -9.66
N LYS A 32 10.02 -3.18 -10.08
CA LYS A 32 9.68 -3.53 -11.46
C LYS A 32 8.25 -3.09 -11.81
N MET A 33 7.27 -3.40 -10.96
CA MET A 33 5.86 -2.97 -11.15
C MET A 33 5.74 -1.44 -11.26
N TYR A 34 6.45 -0.70 -10.42
CA TYR A 34 6.50 0.76 -10.47
C TYR A 34 7.06 1.26 -11.81
N HIS A 35 8.17 0.67 -12.26
CA HIS A 35 8.80 1.07 -13.51
C HIS A 35 7.94 0.74 -14.73
N ASP A 36 7.32 -0.43 -14.75
CA ASP A 36 6.44 -0.87 -15.84
C ASP A 36 5.19 0.05 -15.91
N ALA A 37 4.58 0.39 -14.76
CA ALA A 37 3.42 1.27 -14.69
C ALA A 37 3.70 2.69 -15.22
N LEU A 38 4.84 3.29 -14.85
CA LEU A 38 5.23 4.61 -15.34
C LEU A 38 5.71 4.60 -16.80
N ALA A 39 6.19 3.47 -17.31
CA ALA A 39 6.57 3.32 -18.71
C ALA A 39 5.35 3.16 -19.61
N GLU A 40 4.26 2.58 -19.11
CA GLU A 40 3.00 2.45 -19.83
C GLU A 40 2.28 3.79 -20.00
N GLN A 41 2.18 4.58 -18.92
CA GLN A 41 1.61 5.92 -18.95
C GLN A 41 2.23 6.80 -17.86
N HIS A 42 2.76 7.95 -18.27
CA HIS A 42 3.37 8.89 -17.33
C HIS A 42 2.31 9.50 -16.40
N LEU A 43 2.67 9.81 -15.16
CA LEU A 43 1.71 10.33 -14.17
C LEU A 43 1.00 11.61 -14.65
N ASP A 44 1.75 12.52 -15.30
CA ASP A 44 1.20 13.78 -15.81
C ASP A 44 0.15 13.56 -16.91
N GLU A 45 0.35 12.57 -17.77
CA GLU A 45 -0.61 12.19 -18.80
C GLU A 45 -1.88 11.59 -18.18
N LYS A 46 -1.69 10.74 -17.15
CA LYS A 46 -2.82 10.16 -16.40
C LYS A 46 -3.65 11.21 -15.68
N VAL A 47 -2.99 12.18 -15.06
CA VAL A 47 -3.65 13.32 -14.40
C VAL A 47 -4.40 14.18 -15.44
N ALA A 48 -3.79 14.48 -16.59
CA ALA A 48 -4.43 15.25 -17.65
C ALA A 48 -5.66 14.54 -18.22
N GLU A 49 -5.61 13.21 -18.38
CA GLU A 49 -6.75 12.39 -18.82
C GLU A 49 -7.93 12.51 -17.84
N ILE A 50 -7.67 12.39 -16.53
CA ILE A 50 -8.69 12.52 -15.50
C ILE A 50 -9.29 13.92 -15.46
N GLN A 51 -8.44 14.96 -15.58
CA GLN A 51 -8.89 16.36 -15.58
C GLN A 51 -9.67 16.75 -16.84
N ALA A 52 -9.52 16.00 -17.92
CA ALA A 52 -10.29 16.19 -19.15
C ALA A 52 -11.68 15.53 -19.12
N ASP A 53 -11.97 14.71 -18.11
CA ASP A 53 -13.28 14.07 -17.95
C ASP A 53 -14.34 15.13 -17.67
N PRO A 54 -15.50 15.13 -18.40
CA PRO A 54 -16.59 16.09 -18.19
C PRO A 54 -17.17 16.07 -16.76
N ASP A 55 -17.06 14.93 -16.07
CA ASP A 55 -17.54 14.75 -14.70
C ASP A 55 -16.45 15.05 -13.64
N TYR A 56 -15.27 15.52 -14.08
CA TYR A 56 -14.19 15.88 -13.16
C TYR A 56 -14.58 17.03 -12.24
N THR A 57 -14.46 16.80 -10.94
CA THR A 57 -14.72 17.82 -9.91
C THR A 57 -13.39 18.25 -9.29
N THR A 58 -13.09 19.53 -9.29
CA THR A 58 -11.88 20.06 -8.67
C THR A 58 -11.93 19.99 -7.14
N LEU A 59 -10.78 19.93 -6.51
CA LEU A 59 -10.70 19.90 -5.04
C LEU A 59 -11.39 21.11 -4.38
N ALA A 60 -11.39 22.28 -5.06
CA ALA A 60 -12.03 23.50 -4.56
C ALA A 60 -13.57 23.44 -4.58
N GLU A 61 -14.14 22.58 -5.40
CA GLU A 61 -15.59 22.38 -5.52
C GLU A 61 -16.12 21.35 -4.51
N ILE A 62 -15.22 20.56 -3.90
CA ILE A 62 -15.59 19.56 -2.90
C ILE A 62 -15.76 20.24 -1.54
N PRO A 63 -16.87 20.03 -0.83
CA PRO A 63 -17.06 20.59 0.50
C PRO A 63 -15.96 20.14 1.48
N ALA A 64 -15.41 21.07 2.25
CA ALA A 64 -14.32 20.81 3.21
C ALA A 64 -14.68 19.68 4.19
N ILE A 65 -15.90 19.63 4.66
CA ILE A 65 -16.37 18.57 5.57
C ILE A 65 -16.26 17.17 4.96
N TYR A 66 -16.44 17.04 3.63
CA TYR A 66 -16.27 15.77 2.95
C TYR A 66 -14.80 15.36 2.90
N LEU A 67 -13.89 16.30 2.60
CA LEU A 67 -12.45 16.04 2.59
C LEU A 67 -11.95 15.61 3.97
N GLU A 68 -12.37 16.31 5.01
CA GLU A 68 -12.06 15.96 6.42
C GLU A 68 -12.60 14.57 6.76
N ALA A 69 -13.81 14.24 6.35
CA ALA A 69 -14.40 12.93 6.61
C ALA A 69 -13.64 11.80 5.91
N VAL A 70 -13.23 12.00 4.65
CA VAL A 70 -12.43 11.01 3.91
C VAL A 70 -11.09 10.76 4.61
N VAL A 71 -10.37 11.82 4.99
CA VAL A 71 -9.10 11.69 5.71
C VAL A 71 -9.31 11.02 7.07
N ALA A 72 -10.34 11.38 7.81
CA ALA A 72 -10.61 10.81 9.13
C ALA A 72 -10.93 9.30 9.08
N VAL A 73 -11.62 8.85 8.03
CA VAL A 73 -12.08 7.46 7.89
C VAL A 73 -11.04 6.57 7.22
N GLU A 74 -10.47 7.05 6.11
CA GLU A 74 -9.58 6.24 5.28
C GLU A 74 -8.11 6.30 5.74
N ASP A 75 -7.66 7.48 6.19
CA ASP A 75 -6.26 7.71 6.50
C ASP A 75 -6.07 8.89 7.47
N HIS A 76 -6.50 8.72 8.71
CA HIS A 76 -6.49 9.80 9.72
C HIS A 76 -5.10 10.40 10.00
N ARG A 77 -4.02 9.80 9.48
CA ARG A 77 -2.65 10.28 9.61
C ARG A 77 -2.07 10.75 8.27
N PHE A 78 -2.90 11.02 7.27
CA PHE A 78 -2.52 11.38 5.92
C PHE A 78 -1.42 12.45 5.85
N GLU A 79 -1.50 13.48 6.67
CA GLU A 79 -0.51 14.57 6.73
C GLU A 79 0.79 14.22 7.50
N HIS A 80 0.87 13.01 8.09
CA HIS A 80 1.98 12.60 8.95
C HIS A 80 2.85 11.50 8.37
N HIS A 81 2.65 11.14 7.10
CA HIS A 81 3.45 10.14 6.40
C HIS A 81 3.61 10.48 4.89
N PHE A 82 4.55 9.83 4.23
CA PHE A 82 4.86 10.03 2.81
C PHE A 82 4.28 8.93 1.91
N GLY A 83 3.00 8.64 2.05
CA GLY A 83 2.30 7.64 1.23
C GLY A 83 2.19 6.25 1.84
N ILE A 84 3.00 5.90 2.86
CA ILE A 84 2.90 4.64 3.62
C ILE A 84 2.88 4.99 5.11
N ASP A 85 1.86 4.55 5.83
CA ASP A 85 1.78 4.68 7.30
C ASP A 85 2.18 3.37 7.98
N LEU A 86 3.45 3.28 8.42
CA LEU A 86 3.96 2.11 9.14
C LEU A 86 3.26 1.87 10.48
N ILE A 87 2.74 2.93 11.11
CA ILE A 87 2.01 2.82 12.39
C ILE A 87 0.63 2.19 12.13
N ALA A 88 -0.08 2.64 11.08
CA ALA A 88 -1.35 2.03 10.69
C ALA A 88 -1.18 0.57 10.29
N ILE A 89 -0.13 0.23 9.53
CA ILE A 89 0.20 -1.16 9.17
C ILE A 89 0.47 -2.00 10.43
N GLY A 90 1.27 -1.48 11.36
CA GLY A 90 1.57 -2.18 12.62
C GLY A 90 0.31 -2.40 13.48
N ARG A 91 -0.55 -1.39 13.58
CA ARG A 91 -1.83 -1.48 14.28
C ARG A 91 -2.76 -2.51 13.64
N ALA A 92 -2.94 -2.46 12.32
CA ALA A 92 -3.77 -3.39 11.58
C ALA A 92 -3.25 -4.84 11.70
N ALA A 93 -1.93 -5.05 11.60
CA ALA A 93 -1.32 -6.35 11.78
C ALA A 93 -1.58 -6.90 13.20
N TRP A 94 -1.42 -6.07 14.24
CA TRP A 94 -1.70 -6.46 15.62
C TRP A 94 -3.18 -6.79 15.85
N SER A 95 -4.09 -5.92 15.37
CA SER A 95 -5.53 -6.11 15.49
C SER A 95 -5.98 -7.41 14.79
N ASN A 96 -5.53 -7.64 13.56
CA ASN A 96 -5.86 -8.83 12.79
C ASN A 96 -5.29 -10.12 13.42
N LEU A 97 -4.09 -10.06 14.00
CA LEU A 97 -3.47 -11.19 14.69
C LEU A 97 -4.23 -11.55 15.99
N THR A 98 -4.62 -10.54 16.76
CA THR A 98 -5.32 -10.75 18.05
C THR A 98 -6.79 -11.12 17.87
N SER A 99 -7.44 -10.63 16.82
CA SER A 99 -8.86 -10.93 16.54
C SER A 99 -9.07 -12.19 15.67
N TRP A 100 -7.96 -12.82 15.19
CA TRP A 100 -8.02 -13.93 14.22
C TRP A 100 -8.91 -13.62 13.01
N SER A 101 -8.99 -12.35 12.60
CA SER A 101 -9.82 -11.90 11.49
C SER A 101 -9.15 -10.75 10.73
N LEU A 102 -9.32 -10.70 9.40
CA LEU A 102 -8.84 -9.63 8.54
C LEU A 102 -9.87 -8.49 8.51
N ARG A 103 -10.02 -7.76 9.63
CA ARG A 103 -11.00 -6.68 9.78
C ARG A 103 -10.43 -5.29 9.53
N GLU A 104 -9.17 -5.08 9.87
CA GLU A 104 -8.54 -3.78 9.72
C GLU A 104 -7.56 -3.77 8.55
N GLY A 105 -7.68 -2.73 7.70
CA GLY A 105 -6.72 -2.38 6.68
C GLY A 105 -5.73 -1.33 7.18
N GLY A 106 -4.53 -1.33 6.64
CA GLY A 106 -3.52 -0.29 6.88
C GLY A 106 -3.16 0.46 5.60
N SER A 107 -4.03 0.44 4.59
CA SER A 107 -3.79 1.13 3.32
C SER A 107 -4.04 2.62 3.46
N THR A 108 -3.15 3.44 2.92
CA THR A 108 -3.28 4.91 2.89
C THR A 108 -4.07 5.37 1.67
N ILE A 109 -4.57 6.62 1.68
CA ILE A 109 -5.21 7.27 0.53
C ILE A 109 -4.26 7.24 -0.67
N THR A 110 -2.98 7.53 -0.49
CA THR A 110 -1.96 7.49 -1.55
C THR A 110 -1.84 6.11 -2.18
N GLN A 111 -1.82 5.05 -1.37
CA GLN A 111 -1.77 3.67 -1.88
C GLN A 111 -3.03 3.27 -2.62
N GLN A 112 -4.20 3.71 -2.13
CA GLN A 112 -5.49 3.48 -2.81
C GLN A 112 -5.53 4.21 -4.16
N LEU A 113 -5.06 5.47 -4.21
CA LEU A 113 -4.96 6.25 -5.43
C LEU A 113 -4.04 5.59 -6.45
N ALA A 114 -2.81 5.25 -6.07
CA ALA A 114 -1.86 4.57 -6.95
C ALA A 114 -2.42 3.24 -7.50
N LYS A 115 -3.08 2.46 -6.63
CA LYS A 115 -3.76 1.24 -7.03
C LYS A 115 -4.85 1.50 -8.07
N ASN A 116 -5.67 2.53 -7.88
CA ASN A 116 -6.77 2.85 -8.78
C ASN A 116 -6.28 3.41 -10.12
N LEU A 117 -5.20 4.19 -10.12
CA LEU A 117 -4.63 4.76 -11.34
C LEU A 117 -3.96 3.70 -12.24
N TYR A 118 -3.21 2.78 -11.64
CA TYR A 118 -2.31 1.90 -12.41
C TYR A 118 -2.66 0.41 -12.37
N PHE A 119 -3.43 -0.06 -11.36
CA PHE A 119 -3.61 -1.50 -11.13
C PHE A 119 -5.06 -2.00 -11.20
N THR A 120 -6.05 -1.12 -11.42
CA THR A 120 -7.47 -1.53 -11.44
C THR A 120 -7.86 -2.18 -12.75
N GLN A 121 -7.18 -1.90 -13.83
CA GLN A 121 -7.56 -2.36 -15.17
C GLN A 121 -7.28 -3.87 -15.39
N GLU A 122 -6.24 -4.42 -14.82
CA GLU A 122 -5.91 -5.84 -15.01
C GLU A 122 -6.85 -6.81 -14.27
N LYS A 123 -7.47 -6.38 -13.17
CA LYS A 123 -8.36 -7.25 -12.38
C LYS A 123 -9.77 -7.41 -12.93
N SER A 124 -10.21 -6.60 -13.88
CA SER A 124 -11.54 -6.75 -14.48
C SER A 124 -11.63 -7.96 -15.41
N PHE A 125 -10.53 -8.42 -15.99
CA PHE A 125 -10.48 -9.61 -16.86
C PHE A 125 -10.46 -10.93 -16.06
N ILE A 126 -9.77 -10.99 -14.93
CA ILE A 126 -9.67 -12.21 -14.11
C ILE A 126 -10.98 -12.48 -13.33
N ARG A 127 -11.83 -11.48 -13.10
CA ARG A 127 -13.14 -11.67 -12.43
C ARG A 127 -14.25 -12.18 -13.36
N LYS A 128 -14.02 -12.27 -14.66
CA LYS A 128 -15.02 -12.70 -15.65
C LYS A 128 -14.77 -14.09 -16.22
N ILE A 129 -13.73 -14.79 -15.76
CA ILE A 129 -13.47 -16.20 -16.00
C ILE A 129 -13.66 -16.98 -14.71
#